data_b7dd00e0fc4549dc5c9b6578c4297ae9
#
_entry.id   b7dd00e0fc4549dc5c9b6578c4297ae9
#
_cell.length_a   1.000
_cell.length_b   1.000
_cell.length_c   1.000
_cell.angle_alpha   90.00
_cell.angle_beta   90.00
_cell.angle_gamma   90.00
#
_symmetry.space_group_name_H-M   'P 1'
#
loop_
_entity.id
_entity.type
_entity.pdbx_description
1 polymer ?
#
loop_
_entity_poly.entity_id
_entity_poly.type
_entity_poly.pdbx_seq_one_letter_code
_entity_poly.pdbx_strand_id
1 'polypeptide(L)'
;MNRLDQATFLKTLILTAEIYNKEFSEEHAILFYEHLRDYETEDVSESFYEHRAKSEYFPTPAAIIKNIEAKKNIRKIKYLN
;
A
#
# COMPACT_ATOMS: atom_id res chain seq x y z
N MET A 1 -10.51 10.51 10.74
CA MET A 1 -9.29 10.42 9.96
C MET A 1 -8.44 9.28 10.45
N ASN A 2 -8.27 8.28 9.63
CA ASN A 2 -7.61 7.06 10.04
C ASN A 2 -6.26 6.91 9.36
N ARG A 3 -5.22 7.31 10.07
CA ARG A 3 -3.88 7.00 9.62
C ARG A 3 -3.73 5.50 9.54
N LEU A 4 -2.73 5.08 8.79
CA LEU A 4 -2.48 3.67 8.59
C LEU A 4 -2.34 2.93 9.93
N ASP A 5 -3.22 1.96 10.14
CA ASP A 5 -3.18 1.13 11.33
C ASP A 5 -2.01 0.15 11.21
N GLN A 6 -1.10 0.19 12.19
CA GLN A 6 0.12 -0.60 12.13
C GLN A 6 -0.15 -2.09 12.08
N ALA A 7 -1.08 -2.58 12.89
CA ALA A 7 -1.40 -4.00 12.92
C ALA A 7 -2.00 -4.48 11.59
N THR A 8 -2.92 -3.68 11.03
CA THR A 8 -3.53 -4.00 9.75
C THR A 8 -2.49 -3.98 8.63
N PHE A 9 -1.59 -3.00 8.67
CA PHE A 9 -0.54 -2.91 7.67
C PHE A 9 0.39 -4.12 7.72
N LEU A 10 0.84 -4.52 8.91
CA LEU A 10 1.73 -5.67 9.06
C LEU A 10 1.07 -6.94 8.55
N LYS A 11 -0.21 -7.13 8.86
CA LYS A 11 -0.95 -8.27 8.37
C LYS A 11 -1.02 -8.27 6.84
N THR A 12 -1.31 -7.12 6.26
CA THR A 12 -1.37 -6.97 4.80
C THR A 12 -0.02 -7.27 4.17
N LEU A 13 1.05 -6.76 4.76
CA LEU A 13 2.40 -6.98 4.25
C LEU A 13 2.80 -8.44 4.32
N ILE A 14 2.51 -9.10 5.45
CA ILE A 14 2.81 -10.53 5.62
C ILE A 14 2.07 -11.37 4.59
N LEU A 15 0.78 -11.13 4.41
CA LEU A 15 -0.01 -11.86 3.42
C LEU A 15 0.51 -11.63 2.00
N THR A 16 0.89 -10.40 1.70
CA THR A 16 1.43 -10.06 0.39
C THR A 16 2.75 -10.79 0.16
N ALA A 17 3.61 -10.81 1.18
CA ALA A 17 4.89 -11.52 1.10
C ALA A 17 4.69 -13.01 0.83
N GLU A 18 3.70 -13.62 1.47
CA GLU A 18 3.39 -15.02 1.25
C GLU A 18 2.96 -15.29 -0.20
N ILE A 19 2.13 -14.41 -0.74
CA ILE A 19 1.64 -14.54 -2.12
C ILE A 19 2.80 -14.49 -3.11
N TYR A 20 3.77 -13.60 -2.87
CA TYR A 20 4.92 -13.44 -3.75
C TYR A 20 6.09 -14.35 -3.38
N ASN A 21 5.92 -15.17 -2.36
CA ASN A 21 7.00 -16.03 -1.85
C ASN A 21 8.25 -15.22 -1.54
N LYS A 22 8.06 -14.10 -0.83
CA LYS A 22 9.10 -13.14 -0.53
C LYS A 22 9.36 -13.08 0.96
N GLU A 23 10.63 -13.04 1.34
CA GLU A 23 11.01 -12.80 2.73
C GLU A 23 11.34 -11.32 2.89
N PHE A 24 11.06 -10.77 4.08
CA PHE A 24 11.45 -9.41 4.40
C PHE A 24 11.89 -9.33 5.86
N SER A 25 12.77 -8.38 6.15
CA SER A 25 13.25 -8.16 7.50
C SER A 25 12.31 -7.27 8.29
N GLU A 26 12.48 -7.29 9.61
CA GLU A 26 11.73 -6.38 10.47
C GLU A 26 12.02 -4.92 10.12
N GLU A 27 13.28 -4.60 9.83
CA GLU A 27 13.66 -3.25 9.41
C GLU A 27 12.96 -2.85 8.12
N HIS A 28 12.84 -3.76 7.18
CA HIS A 28 12.13 -3.50 5.93
C HIS A 28 10.67 -3.15 6.20
N ALA A 29 10.04 -3.91 7.10
CA ALA A 29 8.64 -3.66 7.46
C ALA A 29 8.46 -2.29 8.10
N ILE A 30 9.38 -1.91 9.00
CA ILE A 30 9.33 -0.63 9.68
C ILE A 30 9.48 0.51 8.68
N LEU A 31 10.46 0.42 7.78
CA LEU A 31 10.68 1.47 6.78
C LEU A 31 9.50 1.58 5.82
N PHE A 32 8.95 0.46 5.43
CA PHE A 32 7.77 0.44 4.55
C PHE A 32 6.61 1.17 5.23
N TYR A 33 6.35 0.83 6.49
CA TYR A 33 5.31 1.48 7.27
C TYR A 33 5.53 2.99 7.38
N GLU A 34 6.76 3.41 7.65
CA GLU A 34 7.08 4.84 7.80
C GLU A 34 6.77 5.64 6.53
N HIS A 35 6.98 5.04 5.36
CA HIS A 35 6.67 5.71 4.11
C HIS A 35 5.16 5.87 3.88
N LEU A 36 4.35 5.02 4.49
CA LEU A 36 2.92 4.98 4.21
C LEU A 36 2.04 5.45 5.37
N ARG A 37 2.62 5.73 6.52
CA ARG A 37 1.86 5.98 7.76
C ARG A 37 0.88 7.13 7.69
N ASP A 38 1.10 8.09 6.79
CA ASP A 38 0.23 9.26 6.67
C ASP A 38 -0.95 9.01 5.74
N TYR A 39 -0.98 7.88 5.06
CA TYR A 39 -2.10 7.49 4.21
C TYR A 39 -3.13 6.72 5.01
N GLU A 40 -4.37 6.72 4.54
CA GLU A 40 -5.43 6.01 5.23
C GLU A 40 -5.30 4.50 5.04
N THR A 41 -5.68 3.74 6.06
CA THR A 41 -5.61 2.28 6.04
C THR A 41 -6.33 1.69 4.83
N GLU A 42 -7.52 2.20 4.52
CA GLU A 42 -8.30 1.70 3.39
C GLU A 42 -7.59 1.91 2.06
N ASP A 43 -6.98 3.09 1.88
CA ASP A 43 -6.28 3.40 0.65
C ASP A 43 -5.06 2.49 0.47
N VAL A 44 -4.32 2.26 1.53
CA VAL A 44 -3.14 1.39 1.49
C VAL A 44 -3.55 -0.05 1.21
N SER A 45 -4.54 -0.57 1.92
CA SER A 45 -5.01 -1.95 1.74
C SER A 45 -5.51 -2.19 0.32
N GLU A 46 -6.28 -1.25 -0.20
CA GLU A 46 -6.80 -1.34 -1.56
C GLU A 46 -5.68 -1.31 -2.59
N SER A 47 -4.68 -0.47 -2.36
CA SER A 47 -3.54 -0.37 -3.26
C SER A 47 -2.73 -1.67 -3.29
N PHE A 48 -2.52 -2.30 -2.14
CA PHE A 48 -1.88 -3.61 -2.09
C PHE A 48 -2.67 -4.65 -2.86
N TYR A 49 -3.98 -4.66 -2.67
CA TYR A 49 -4.85 -5.60 -3.37
C TYR A 49 -4.75 -5.44 -4.88
N GLU A 50 -4.81 -4.20 -5.36
CA GLU A 50 -4.71 -3.93 -6.78
C GLU A 50 -3.35 -4.27 -7.35
N HIS A 51 -2.30 -4.00 -6.59
CA HIS A 51 -0.95 -4.35 -7.02
C HIS A 51 -0.83 -5.85 -7.23
N ARG A 52 -1.35 -6.65 -6.31
CA ARG A 52 -1.30 -8.11 -6.42
C ARG A 52 -2.04 -8.63 -7.65
N ALA A 53 -3.07 -7.92 -8.07
CA ALA A 53 -3.85 -8.32 -9.25
C ALA A 53 -3.14 -7.99 -10.56
N LYS A 54 -2.22 -7.03 -10.55
CA LYS A 54 -1.63 -6.49 -11.77
C LYS A 54 -0.14 -6.73 -11.95
N SER A 55 0.58 -7.03 -10.88
CA SER A 55 2.04 -7.11 -10.92
C SER A 55 2.56 -8.46 -10.44
N GLU A 56 3.62 -8.91 -11.10
CA GLU A 56 4.33 -10.13 -10.69
C GLU A 56 5.37 -9.84 -9.61
N TYR A 57 5.65 -8.58 -9.33
CA TYR A 57 6.71 -8.19 -8.43
C TYR A 57 6.16 -7.71 -7.10
N PHE A 58 6.90 -8.02 -6.03
CA PHE A 58 6.56 -7.55 -4.69
C PHE A 58 6.52 -6.02 -4.70
N PRO A 59 5.49 -5.40 -4.09
CA PRO A 59 5.35 -3.95 -4.16
C PRO A 59 6.42 -3.22 -3.36
N THR A 60 6.79 -2.03 -3.84
CA THR A 60 7.65 -1.11 -3.10
C THR A 60 6.76 -0.01 -2.52
N PRO A 61 7.23 0.72 -1.50
CA PRO A 61 6.47 1.87 -0.99
C PRO A 61 6.14 2.86 -2.10
N ALA A 62 7.09 3.12 -3.00
CA ALA A 62 6.89 4.06 -4.10
C ALA A 62 5.75 3.60 -5.03
N ALA A 63 5.67 2.31 -5.33
CA ALA A 63 4.62 1.78 -6.18
C ALA A 63 3.24 1.94 -5.53
N ILE A 64 3.15 1.69 -4.22
CA ILE A 64 1.91 1.84 -3.49
C ILE A 64 1.48 3.31 -3.43
N ILE A 65 2.40 4.20 -3.13
CA ILE A 65 2.12 5.64 -3.09
C ILE A 65 1.64 6.14 -4.46
N LYS A 66 2.32 5.73 -5.51
CA LYS A 66 1.96 6.13 -6.87
C LYS A 66 0.54 5.69 -7.21
N ASN A 67 0.16 4.49 -6.82
CA ASN A 67 -1.19 3.98 -7.05
C ASN A 67 -2.23 4.80 -6.30
N ILE A 68 -1.97 5.11 -5.03
CA ILE A 68 -2.88 5.91 -4.21
C ILE A 68 -3.05 7.31 -4.79
N GLU A 69 -1.94 7.95 -5.15
CA GLU A 69 -1.97 9.31 -5.69
C GLU A 69 -2.69 9.37 -7.03
N ALA A 70 -2.50 8.37 -7.89
CA ALA A 70 -3.20 8.30 -9.17
C ALA A 70 -4.72 8.23 -8.98
N LYS A 71 -5.17 7.46 -8.01
CA LYS A 71 -6.60 7.37 -7.71
C LYS A 71 -7.16 8.67 -7.17
N LYS A 72 -6.41 9.35 -6.32
CA LYS A 72 -6.85 10.65 -5.79
C LYS A 72 -6.97 11.67 -6.88
N ASN A 73 -6.03 11.68 -7.84
CA ASN A 73 -6.07 12.58 -8.98
C ASN A 73 -7.30 12.32 -9.86
N ILE A 74 -7.62 11.07 -10.11
CA ILE A 74 -8.79 10.71 -10.90
C ILE A 74 -10.07 11.18 -10.21
N ARG A 75 -10.17 10.96 -8.90
CA ARG A 75 -11.34 11.40 -8.13
C ARG A 75 -11.47 12.92 -8.16
N LYS A 76 -10.35 13.63 -8.05
CA LYS A 76 -10.34 15.09 -8.09
C LYS A 76 -10.82 15.61 -9.43
N ILE A 77 -10.38 14.98 -10.53
CA ILE A 77 -10.80 15.36 -11.88
C ILE A 77 -12.32 15.18 -12.04
N LYS A 78 -12.86 14.07 -11.51
CA LYS A 78 -14.30 13.81 -11.56
C LYS A 78 -15.11 14.89 -10.86
N TYR A 79 -14.62 15.38 -9.74
CA TYR A 79 -15.32 16.41 -8.99
C TYR A 79 -15.27 17.76 -9.66
N LEU A 80 -14.26 18.03 -10.46
CA LEU A 80 -14.12 19.29 -11.16
C LEU A 80 -14.98 19.38 -12.41
N ASN A 81 -15.47 18.26 -12.87
CA ASN A 81 -16.39 18.22 -13.99
C ASN A 81 -17.82 18.18 -13.52
#